data_ad809653ff0077ce23c19cb7e6524bd4
#
_entry.id   ad809653ff0077ce23c19cb7e6524bd4
#
_cell.length_a   1.000
_cell.length_b   1.000
_cell.length_c   1.000
_cell.angle_alpha   90.00
_cell.angle_beta   90.00
_cell.angle_gamma   90.00
#
_symmetry.space_group_name_H-M   'P 1'
#
loop_
_entity.id
_entity.type
_entity.pdbx_description
1 polymer ?
#
loop_
_entity_poly.entity_id
_entity_poly.type
_entity_poly.pdbx_seq_one_letter_code
_entity_poly.pdbx_strand_id
1 'polypeptide(L)'
;MSRNIVVSFPVFWNLIRERLLIFMNLCYLRKKCVAVLVIIMVEKVKELYKEWAGVAPLSIVRLTGDGSNRVYYRVFSDAGSVVGAVGTSVEENRAFVALADAFLKSGVSAPRVLAVSDDCRCYLQEDLGDVSLYASLQGARDASCFGETDTALLCRTIAQLPHIQFRVPQHFDFSLCYPVSEFNERTVMWDLNYFKYCFLKGVGVEFNEGLLEDEFDRMATLLLSDNDNVFLYRDFQSRNVMLKDGAPCFIDFQGGRRGPIYYDVASFVGQARAKYTPEAVGAMLGAYLDALSEYKSVDRERFGQMLVLFRIFRLLQNLGTYGYRGLFERKKAFVESIPAALSQLSQLLAEVDMFPYLRGIVTEVSRLPMFVREERKGLTVDVMSFSYKRGIPDDHSGNGGGFVFDCRAIHNPGRYEPYKKLTGMDEPVIKFLETESNVADFLENAYAMVDNMVDTYLERGFTHIQVCCGCTGGQHRSVYCAEHIARHVADKFGVRVVVTHKMQNCSYVIEKRG
;
A
#
# COMPACT_ATOMS: atom_id res chain seq x y z
N MET A 1 34.45 0.68 44.28
CA MET A 1 33.54 -0.36 44.80
C MET A 1 32.35 -0.47 43.86
N SER A 2 32.45 -1.34 42.89
CA SER A 2 31.35 -1.64 41.94
C SER A 2 30.48 -2.74 42.54
N ARG A 3 29.23 -2.42 42.86
CA ARG A 3 28.25 -3.42 43.30
C ARG A 3 27.67 -4.14 42.05
N ASN A 4 28.11 -5.35 41.82
CA ASN A 4 27.48 -6.26 40.88
C ASN A 4 26.11 -6.68 41.47
N ILE A 5 25.03 -6.22 40.87
CA ILE A 5 23.66 -6.70 41.18
C ILE A 5 23.50 -8.02 40.42
N VAL A 6 23.71 -9.15 41.13
CA VAL A 6 23.35 -10.47 40.64
C VAL A 6 21.84 -10.64 40.85
N VAL A 7 21.07 -10.39 39.81
CA VAL A 7 19.63 -10.73 39.82
C VAL A 7 19.53 -12.25 39.67
N SER A 8 19.01 -12.95 40.67
CA SER A 8 18.86 -14.42 40.64
C SER A 8 17.85 -14.81 39.53
N PHE A 9 18.16 -15.90 38.83
CA PHE A 9 17.40 -16.44 37.69
C PHE A 9 15.87 -16.56 37.93
N PRO A 10 15.38 -16.90 39.13
CA PRO A 10 13.95 -16.93 39.43
C PRO A 10 13.27 -15.55 39.40
N VAL A 11 13.97 -14.49 39.81
CA VAL A 11 13.43 -13.12 39.82
C VAL A 11 13.29 -12.58 38.40
N PHE A 12 14.22 -12.90 37.53
CA PHE A 12 14.18 -12.53 36.11
C PHE A 12 13.01 -13.23 35.36
N TRP A 13 12.78 -14.52 35.63
CA TRP A 13 11.67 -15.28 35.06
C TRP A 13 10.29 -14.78 35.55
N ASN A 14 10.17 -14.41 36.81
CA ASN A 14 8.94 -13.83 37.33
C ASN A 14 8.63 -12.46 36.71
N LEU A 15 9.64 -11.61 36.51
CA LEU A 15 9.46 -10.32 35.83
C LEU A 15 9.03 -10.46 34.35
N ILE A 16 9.59 -11.46 33.64
CA ILE A 16 9.18 -11.76 32.25
C ILE A 16 7.75 -12.31 32.22
N ARG A 17 7.41 -13.19 33.14
CA ARG A 17 6.07 -13.77 33.24
C ARG A 17 5.01 -12.71 33.57
N GLU A 18 5.29 -11.78 34.47
CA GLU A 18 4.40 -10.67 34.78
C GLU A 18 4.25 -9.71 33.59
N ARG A 19 5.33 -9.37 32.91
CA ARG A 19 5.26 -8.54 31.68
C ARG A 19 4.51 -9.22 30.56
N LEU A 20 4.68 -10.52 30.35
CA LEU A 20 3.88 -11.30 29.39
C LEU A 20 2.42 -11.36 29.76
N LEU A 21 2.09 -11.54 31.05
CA LEU A 21 0.71 -11.52 31.54
C LEU A 21 0.05 -10.14 31.37
N ILE A 22 0.80 -9.06 31.63
CA ILE A 22 0.33 -7.69 31.38
C ILE A 22 0.11 -7.46 29.88
N PHE A 23 1.03 -7.91 29.02
CA PHE A 23 0.90 -7.79 27.56
C PHE A 23 -0.29 -8.62 27.03
N MET A 24 -0.48 -9.84 27.49
CA MET A 24 -1.62 -10.67 27.13
C MET A 24 -2.95 -10.08 27.62
N ASN A 25 -2.98 -9.50 28.83
CA ASN A 25 -4.16 -8.79 29.35
C ASN A 25 -4.43 -7.51 28.55
N LEU A 26 -3.42 -6.76 28.15
CA LEU A 26 -3.57 -5.59 27.28
C LEU A 26 -4.11 -5.98 25.89
N CYS A 27 -3.61 -7.06 25.30
CA CYS A 27 -4.13 -7.59 24.04
C CYS A 27 -5.58 -8.09 24.16
N TYR A 28 -5.91 -8.76 25.26
CA TYR A 28 -7.29 -9.21 25.55
C TYR A 28 -8.25 -8.05 25.80
N LEU A 29 -7.82 -7.05 26.57
CA LEU A 29 -8.57 -5.81 26.80
C LEU A 29 -8.75 -5.04 25.47
N ARG A 30 -7.72 -4.95 24.63
CA ARG A 30 -7.81 -4.32 23.30
C ARG A 30 -8.84 -5.04 22.42
N LYS A 31 -8.84 -6.38 22.38
CA LYS A 31 -9.86 -7.16 21.64
C LYS A 31 -11.27 -6.95 22.19
N LYS A 32 -11.44 -6.92 23.51
CA LYS A 32 -12.74 -6.61 24.13
C LYS A 32 -13.19 -5.18 23.84
N CYS A 33 -12.31 -4.19 23.94
CA CYS A 33 -12.63 -2.81 23.59
C CYS A 33 -13.08 -2.67 22.12
N VAL A 34 -12.39 -3.34 21.19
CA VAL A 34 -12.78 -3.33 19.76
C VAL A 34 -14.16 -3.98 19.58
N ALA A 35 -14.44 -5.11 20.22
CA ALA A 35 -15.74 -5.77 20.14
C ALA A 35 -16.88 -4.90 20.71
N VAL A 36 -16.65 -4.24 21.83
CA VAL A 36 -17.62 -3.31 22.44
C VAL A 36 -17.86 -2.11 21.51
N LEU A 37 -16.79 -1.57 20.91
CA LEU A 37 -16.91 -0.45 19.97
C LEU A 37 -17.76 -0.83 18.74
N VAL A 38 -17.54 -2.03 18.20
CA VAL A 38 -18.33 -2.54 17.06
C VAL A 38 -19.81 -2.69 17.45
N ILE A 39 -20.10 -3.22 18.63
CA ILE A 39 -21.49 -3.35 19.13
C ILE A 39 -22.16 -1.98 19.25
N ILE A 40 -21.46 -0.99 19.83
CA ILE A 40 -21.98 0.38 19.96
C ILE A 40 -22.26 1.00 18.59
N MET A 41 -21.38 0.79 17.62
CA MET A 41 -21.55 1.30 16.26
C MET A 41 -22.76 0.67 15.57
N VAL A 42 -22.95 -0.64 15.70
CA VAL A 42 -24.11 -1.36 15.12
C VAL A 42 -25.41 -0.88 15.74
N GLU A 43 -25.47 -0.73 17.08
CA GLU A 43 -26.68 -0.23 17.76
C GLU A 43 -27.03 1.20 17.33
N LYS A 44 -26.05 2.10 17.17
CA LYS A 44 -26.30 3.45 16.62
C LYS A 44 -26.95 3.41 15.24
N VAL A 45 -26.44 2.56 14.34
CA VAL A 45 -27.03 2.40 12.99
C VAL A 45 -28.45 1.85 13.09
N LYS A 46 -28.67 0.87 13.96
CA LYS A 46 -29.97 0.24 14.17
C LYS A 46 -31.02 1.21 14.74
N GLU A 47 -30.61 2.03 15.73
CA GLU A 47 -31.47 3.07 16.31
C GLU A 47 -31.84 4.11 15.26
N LEU A 48 -30.87 4.68 14.55
CA LEU A 48 -31.11 5.66 13.49
C LEU A 48 -31.99 5.09 12.38
N TYR A 49 -31.78 3.81 11.99
CA TYR A 49 -32.65 3.16 11.01
C TYR A 49 -34.09 3.04 11.51
N LYS A 50 -34.29 2.61 12.77
CA LYS A 50 -35.61 2.48 13.37
C LYS A 50 -36.34 3.83 13.47
N GLU A 51 -35.63 4.90 13.81
CA GLU A 51 -36.18 6.25 13.85
C GLU A 51 -36.63 6.70 12.45
N TRP A 52 -35.80 6.46 11.43
CA TRP A 52 -36.08 6.84 10.05
C TRP A 52 -37.20 6.01 9.39
N ALA A 53 -37.13 4.67 9.54
CA ALA A 53 -38.03 3.74 8.85
C ALA A 53 -39.30 3.39 9.66
N GLY A 54 -39.33 3.71 10.95
CA GLY A 54 -40.42 3.32 11.87
C GLY A 54 -40.44 1.84 12.26
N VAL A 55 -39.56 1.03 11.70
CA VAL A 55 -39.45 -0.43 11.92
C VAL A 55 -38.01 -0.85 12.16
N ALA A 56 -37.83 -1.97 12.85
CA ALA A 56 -36.49 -2.52 13.07
C ALA A 56 -35.96 -3.15 11.78
N PRO A 57 -34.63 -3.09 11.52
CA PRO A 57 -34.03 -3.78 10.40
C PRO A 57 -34.04 -5.31 10.57
N LEU A 58 -34.09 -6.06 9.47
CA LEU A 58 -33.99 -7.52 9.44
C LEU A 58 -32.58 -8.00 9.81
N SER A 59 -31.57 -7.37 9.23
CA SER A 59 -30.16 -7.66 9.52
C SER A 59 -29.26 -6.47 9.22
N ILE A 60 -28.08 -6.45 9.86
CA ILE A 60 -27.04 -5.43 9.66
C ILE A 60 -25.72 -6.16 9.42
N VAL A 61 -25.10 -5.90 8.28
CA VAL A 61 -23.84 -6.54 7.87
C VAL A 61 -22.77 -5.47 7.69
N ARG A 62 -21.60 -5.66 8.30
CA ARG A 62 -20.48 -4.75 8.13
C ARG A 62 -19.92 -4.87 6.70
N LEU A 63 -19.75 -3.74 6.02
CA LEU A 63 -19.07 -3.67 4.74
C LEU A 63 -17.55 -3.55 4.96
N THR A 64 -16.79 -4.21 4.08
CA THR A 64 -15.33 -4.06 4.05
C THR A 64 -14.99 -2.79 3.30
N GLY A 65 -14.32 -1.85 3.98
CA GLY A 65 -13.82 -0.61 3.38
C GLY A 65 -12.31 -0.52 3.50
N ASP A 66 -11.64 -0.08 2.44
CA ASP A 66 -10.20 0.13 2.42
C ASP A 66 -9.88 1.61 2.70
N GLY A 67 -9.25 1.87 3.84
CA GLY A 67 -8.52 3.13 4.08
C GLY A 67 -9.26 4.27 4.78
N SER A 68 -10.56 4.17 5.05
CA SER A 68 -11.32 5.18 5.81
C SER A 68 -11.36 4.87 7.30
N ASN A 69 -11.42 5.92 8.15
CA ASN A 69 -11.73 5.78 9.58
C ASN A 69 -13.24 5.57 9.82
N ARG A 70 -14.07 5.64 8.79
CA ARG A 70 -15.49 5.33 8.84
C ARG A 70 -15.72 3.85 8.72
N VAL A 71 -16.76 3.39 9.40
CA VAL A 71 -17.23 2.01 9.30
C VAL A 71 -18.61 2.03 8.64
N TYR A 72 -18.76 1.23 7.60
CA TYR A 72 -19.99 1.14 6.84
C TYR A 72 -20.72 -0.18 7.15
N TYR A 73 -22.05 -0.10 7.21
CA TYR A 73 -22.93 -1.23 7.46
C TYR A 73 -24.06 -1.23 6.44
N ARG A 74 -24.30 -2.36 5.80
CA ARG A 74 -25.50 -2.56 4.97
C ARG A 74 -26.64 -3.03 5.88
N VAL A 75 -27.74 -2.31 5.86
CA VAL A 75 -28.93 -2.52 6.66
C VAL A 75 -29.99 -3.07 5.76
N PHE A 76 -30.48 -4.28 6.02
CA PHE A 76 -31.49 -4.96 5.22
C PHE A 76 -32.86 -4.85 5.86
N SER A 77 -33.90 -4.68 5.03
CA SER A 77 -35.30 -4.66 5.41
C SER A 77 -36.15 -5.28 4.30
N ASP A 78 -37.46 -5.45 4.54
CA ASP A 78 -38.43 -5.92 3.52
C ASP A 78 -38.52 -4.96 2.32
N ALA A 79 -38.21 -3.67 2.51
CA ALA A 79 -38.24 -2.64 1.46
C ALA A 79 -36.93 -2.54 0.66
N GLY A 80 -35.91 -3.38 0.98
CA GLY A 80 -34.59 -3.33 0.34
C GLY A 80 -33.48 -3.05 1.34
N SER A 81 -32.38 -2.44 0.86
CA SER A 81 -31.21 -2.13 1.69
C SER A 81 -30.83 -0.65 1.66
N VAL A 82 -30.23 -0.20 2.78
CA VAL A 82 -29.59 1.11 2.91
C VAL A 82 -28.22 0.94 3.53
N VAL A 83 -27.36 1.94 3.42
CA VAL A 83 -26.02 1.92 4.03
C VAL A 83 -25.97 2.89 5.20
N GLY A 84 -25.65 2.37 6.37
CA GLY A 84 -25.34 3.16 7.56
C GLY A 84 -23.84 3.41 7.65
N ALA A 85 -23.43 4.64 7.88
CA ALA A 85 -22.05 5.04 8.08
C ALA A 85 -21.85 5.59 9.50
N VAL A 86 -20.80 5.10 10.18
CA VAL A 86 -20.40 5.62 11.50
C VAL A 86 -18.99 6.17 11.38
N GLY A 87 -18.84 7.47 11.63
CA GLY A 87 -17.57 8.18 11.56
C GLY A 87 -17.20 8.82 12.90
N THR A 88 -15.90 8.91 13.18
CA THR A 88 -15.38 9.53 14.40
C THR A 88 -15.29 11.05 14.32
N SER A 89 -15.06 11.61 13.11
CA SER A 89 -15.03 13.06 12.85
C SER A 89 -16.43 13.55 12.49
N VAL A 90 -16.96 14.43 13.32
CA VAL A 90 -18.27 15.10 13.11
C VAL A 90 -18.19 16.06 11.93
N GLU A 91 -17.08 16.80 11.82
CA GLU A 91 -16.84 17.77 10.75
C GLU A 91 -16.80 17.08 9.38
N GLU A 92 -16.11 15.95 9.29
CA GLU A 92 -16.04 15.15 8.06
C GLU A 92 -17.41 14.58 7.65
N ASN A 93 -18.21 14.14 8.63
CA ASN A 93 -19.57 13.66 8.37
C ASN A 93 -20.49 14.80 7.90
N ARG A 94 -20.38 15.97 8.51
CA ARG A 94 -21.13 17.17 8.09
C ARG A 94 -20.76 17.59 6.67
N ALA A 95 -19.45 17.58 6.35
CA ALA A 95 -18.99 17.86 5.00
C ALA A 95 -19.58 16.85 3.98
N PHE A 96 -19.58 15.55 4.32
CA PHE A 96 -20.19 14.53 3.46
C PHE A 96 -21.67 14.77 3.22
N VAL A 97 -22.45 15.02 4.27
CA VAL A 97 -23.92 15.25 4.18
C VAL A 97 -24.22 16.47 3.32
N ALA A 98 -23.52 17.59 3.54
CA ALA A 98 -23.72 18.82 2.79
C ALA A 98 -23.29 18.67 1.32
N LEU A 99 -22.20 17.96 1.05
CA LEU A 99 -21.72 17.69 -0.31
C LEU A 99 -22.66 16.75 -1.06
N ALA A 100 -23.18 15.70 -0.43
CA ALA A 100 -24.16 14.80 -1.05
C ALA A 100 -25.38 15.57 -1.55
N ASP A 101 -25.92 16.48 -0.75
CA ASP A 101 -27.03 17.35 -1.13
C ASP A 101 -26.64 18.31 -2.28
N ALA A 102 -25.45 18.93 -2.18
CA ALA A 102 -24.94 19.83 -3.23
C ALA A 102 -24.73 19.12 -4.56
N PHE A 103 -24.23 17.88 -4.56
CA PHE A 103 -24.09 17.05 -5.76
C PHE A 103 -25.43 16.80 -6.43
N LEU A 104 -26.43 16.37 -5.66
CA LEU A 104 -27.78 16.10 -6.18
C LEU A 104 -28.43 17.38 -6.72
N LYS A 105 -28.32 18.51 -6.04
CA LYS A 105 -28.81 19.83 -6.51
C LYS A 105 -28.10 20.28 -7.78
N SER A 106 -26.85 19.85 -7.96
CA SER A 106 -26.09 20.16 -9.19
C SER A 106 -26.42 19.23 -10.37
N GLY A 107 -27.34 18.27 -10.19
CA GLY A 107 -27.66 17.26 -11.18
C GLY A 107 -26.62 16.15 -11.33
N VAL A 108 -25.73 15.99 -10.35
CA VAL A 108 -24.70 14.96 -10.33
C VAL A 108 -25.15 13.80 -9.44
N SER A 109 -25.01 12.58 -9.93
CA SER A 109 -25.43 11.38 -9.21
C SER A 109 -24.51 11.11 -8.00
N ALA A 110 -25.09 11.10 -6.81
CA ALA A 110 -24.45 10.78 -5.54
C ALA A 110 -25.45 10.06 -4.62
N PRO A 111 -25.00 9.33 -3.58
CA PRO A 111 -25.93 8.67 -2.67
C PRO A 111 -26.76 9.70 -1.92
N ARG A 112 -28.08 9.52 -1.92
CA ARG A 112 -28.97 10.35 -1.10
C ARG A 112 -28.74 10.05 0.37
N VAL A 113 -28.56 11.08 1.20
CA VAL A 113 -28.58 10.95 2.64
C VAL A 113 -30.04 10.86 3.10
N LEU A 114 -30.37 9.81 3.85
CA LEU A 114 -31.74 9.47 4.25
C LEU A 114 -32.04 9.95 5.67
N ALA A 115 -31.06 9.84 6.57
CA ALA A 115 -31.15 10.31 7.95
C ALA A 115 -29.75 10.61 8.50
N VAL A 116 -29.69 11.50 9.49
CA VAL A 116 -28.46 11.85 10.21
C VAL A 116 -28.77 11.86 11.71
N SER A 117 -27.91 11.24 12.53
CA SER A 117 -28.06 11.30 13.99
C SER A 117 -27.81 12.70 14.54
N ASP A 118 -28.41 13.06 15.68
CA ASP A 118 -28.28 14.38 16.32
C ASP A 118 -26.81 14.76 16.60
N ASP A 119 -25.98 13.78 16.95
CA ASP A 119 -24.54 13.96 17.18
C ASP A 119 -23.70 14.01 15.89
N CYS A 120 -24.33 13.88 14.72
CA CYS A 120 -23.68 13.80 13.40
C CYS A 120 -22.60 12.72 13.28
N ARG A 121 -22.59 11.70 14.14
CA ARG A 121 -21.59 10.61 14.09
C ARG A 121 -22.07 9.41 13.29
N CYS A 122 -23.38 9.34 13.01
CA CYS A 122 -24.00 8.30 12.22
C CYS A 122 -24.93 8.94 11.18
N TYR A 123 -24.95 8.37 9.98
CA TYR A 123 -25.93 8.74 8.96
C TYR A 123 -26.32 7.52 8.14
N LEU A 124 -27.52 7.56 7.57
CA LEU A 124 -28.03 6.59 6.60
C LEU A 124 -27.97 7.21 5.20
N GLN A 125 -27.54 6.42 4.26
CA GLN A 125 -27.52 6.78 2.86
C GLN A 125 -28.07 5.67 1.98
N GLU A 126 -28.40 6.02 0.75
CA GLU A 126 -28.80 5.11 -0.31
C GLU A 126 -27.74 4.02 -0.54
N ASP A 127 -28.18 2.78 -0.71
CA ASP A 127 -27.30 1.67 -1.11
C ASP A 127 -27.12 1.68 -2.63
N LEU A 128 -25.89 1.80 -3.07
CA LEU A 128 -25.52 1.84 -4.49
C LEU A 128 -25.08 0.47 -5.03
N GLY A 129 -25.23 -0.59 -4.24
CA GLY A 129 -24.77 -1.93 -4.59
C GLY A 129 -23.27 -2.14 -4.39
N ASP A 130 -22.69 -3.11 -5.10
CA ASP A 130 -21.32 -3.58 -4.87
C ASP A 130 -20.38 -3.33 -6.06
N VAL A 131 -20.89 -2.83 -7.19
CA VAL A 131 -20.10 -2.70 -8.42
C VAL A 131 -19.55 -1.30 -8.56
N SER A 132 -18.24 -1.15 -8.36
CA SER A 132 -17.53 0.08 -8.71
C SER A 132 -17.08 0.07 -10.18
N LEU A 133 -16.86 1.25 -10.75
CA LEU A 133 -16.22 1.39 -12.07
C LEU A 133 -14.88 0.65 -12.14
N TYR A 134 -14.09 0.70 -11.06
CA TYR A 134 -12.84 -0.06 -10.98
C TYR A 134 -13.09 -1.56 -11.08
N ALA A 135 -14.05 -2.11 -10.36
CA ALA A 135 -14.37 -3.54 -10.39
C ALA A 135 -14.93 -3.99 -11.75
N SER A 136 -15.81 -3.18 -12.36
CA SER A 136 -16.40 -3.51 -13.67
C SER A 136 -15.38 -3.62 -14.80
N LEU A 137 -14.26 -2.90 -14.70
CA LEU A 137 -13.17 -2.89 -15.70
C LEU A 137 -12.07 -3.93 -15.40
N GLN A 138 -12.30 -4.92 -14.52
CA GLN A 138 -11.28 -5.92 -14.16
C GLN A 138 -10.79 -6.70 -15.38
N GLY A 139 -11.70 -7.18 -16.24
CA GLY A 139 -11.34 -7.92 -17.46
C GLY A 139 -10.47 -7.11 -18.42
N ALA A 140 -10.79 -5.83 -18.63
CA ALA A 140 -10.00 -4.93 -19.47
C ALA A 140 -8.58 -4.71 -18.90
N ARG A 141 -8.46 -4.54 -17.57
CA ARG A 141 -7.16 -4.41 -16.89
C ARG A 141 -6.30 -5.67 -17.00
N ASP A 142 -6.90 -6.84 -16.85
CA ASP A 142 -6.19 -8.12 -16.91
C ASP A 142 -5.71 -8.41 -18.33
N ALA A 143 -6.53 -8.05 -19.33
CA ALA A 143 -6.17 -8.14 -20.75
C ALA A 143 -5.25 -7.00 -21.22
N SER A 144 -5.05 -5.96 -20.40
CA SER A 144 -4.37 -4.71 -20.78
C SER A 144 -4.94 -4.10 -22.08
N CYS A 145 -6.27 -4.23 -22.27
CA CYS A 145 -7.00 -3.78 -23.44
C CYS A 145 -8.37 -3.27 -23.02
N PHE A 146 -8.66 -1.99 -23.31
CA PHE A 146 -9.96 -1.36 -23.05
C PHE A 146 -10.77 -1.29 -24.34
N GLY A 147 -11.84 -2.06 -24.42
CA GLY A 147 -12.74 -2.08 -25.56
C GLY A 147 -13.54 -0.79 -25.71
N GLU A 148 -14.33 -0.70 -26.77
CA GLU A 148 -15.16 0.49 -27.04
C GLU A 148 -16.14 0.78 -25.90
N THR A 149 -16.80 -0.26 -25.37
CA THR A 149 -17.74 -0.14 -24.24
C THR A 149 -17.05 0.36 -22.97
N ASP A 150 -15.85 -0.17 -22.66
CA ASP A 150 -15.07 0.22 -21.47
C ASP A 150 -14.62 1.69 -21.59
N THR A 151 -14.11 2.05 -22.77
CA THR A 151 -13.67 3.41 -23.06
C THR A 151 -14.84 4.40 -23.02
N ALA A 152 -16.00 4.04 -23.58
CA ALA A 152 -17.20 4.86 -23.52
C ALA A 152 -17.68 5.08 -22.07
N LEU A 153 -17.60 4.07 -21.21
CA LEU A 153 -17.94 4.19 -19.79
C LEU A 153 -16.95 5.12 -19.04
N LEU A 154 -15.65 5.01 -19.30
CA LEU A 154 -14.64 5.91 -18.77
C LEU A 154 -14.86 7.35 -19.23
N CYS A 155 -15.12 7.56 -20.52
CA CYS A 155 -15.41 8.89 -21.08
C CYS A 155 -16.67 9.50 -20.46
N ARG A 156 -17.77 8.74 -20.34
CA ARG A 156 -19.00 9.21 -19.67
C ARG A 156 -18.74 9.62 -18.22
N THR A 157 -17.87 8.88 -17.54
CA THR A 157 -17.53 9.17 -16.14
C THR A 157 -16.74 10.46 -16.00
N ILE A 158 -15.66 10.64 -16.77
CA ILE A 158 -14.82 11.83 -16.66
C ILE A 158 -15.52 13.09 -17.20
N ALA A 159 -16.43 12.95 -18.15
CA ALA A 159 -17.24 14.04 -18.65
C ALA A 159 -18.19 14.66 -17.60
N GLN A 160 -18.47 13.93 -16.49
CA GLN A 160 -19.19 14.50 -15.36
C GLN A 160 -18.34 15.44 -14.51
N LEU A 161 -17.01 15.35 -14.61
CA LEU A 161 -16.13 16.12 -13.75
C LEU A 161 -16.25 17.64 -13.92
N PRO A 162 -16.36 18.23 -15.14
CA PRO A 162 -16.63 19.66 -15.30
C PRO A 162 -17.96 20.09 -14.65
N HIS A 163 -19.01 19.27 -14.72
CA HIS A 163 -20.28 19.57 -14.04
C HIS A 163 -20.09 19.61 -12.52
N ILE A 164 -19.34 18.66 -11.96
CA ILE A 164 -18.97 18.65 -10.53
C ILE A 164 -18.18 19.91 -10.19
N GLN A 165 -17.13 20.23 -10.97
CA GLN A 165 -16.23 21.34 -10.73
C GLN A 165 -16.92 22.70 -10.71
N PHE A 166 -17.86 22.94 -11.62
CA PHE A 166 -18.45 24.26 -11.83
C PHE A 166 -19.87 24.43 -11.24
N ARG A 167 -20.65 23.34 -11.07
CA ARG A 167 -22.01 23.44 -10.52
C ARG A 167 -22.06 23.23 -9.01
N VAL A 168 -21.28 22.30 -8.45
CA VAL A 168 -21.26 22.04 -7.01
C VAL A 168 -20.92 23.32 -6.20
N PRO A 169 -19.99 24.20 -6.61
CA PRO A 169 -19.73 25.47 -5.92
C PRO A 169 -20.95 26.39 -5.75
N GLN A 170 -21.98 26.24 -6.58
CA GLN A 170 -23.21 27.05 -6.52
C GLN A 170 -24.15 26.59 -5.40
N HIS A 171 -23.96 25.38 -4.88
CA HIS A 171 -24.85 24.73 -3.91
C HIS A 171 -24.14 24.30 -2.62
N PHE A 172 -22.84 24.60 -2.48
CA PHE A 172 -22.02 24.14 -1.35
C PHE A 172 -21.31 25.28 -0.64
N ASP A 173 -21.43 25.32 0.68
CA ASP A 173 -20.67 26.23 1.53
C ASP A 173 -19.30 25.63 1.86
N PHE A 174 -18.24 26.21 1.31
CA PHE A 174 -16.86 25.76 1.51
C PHE A 174 -16.31 25.96 2.94
N SER A 175 -17.03 26.67 3.80
CA SER A 175 -16.69 26.72 5.23
C SER A 175 -16.87 25.37 5.92
N LEU A 176 -17.66 24.46 5.31
CA LEU A 176 -17.90 23.09 5.78
C LEU A 176 -16.83 22.09 5.32
N CYS A 177 -15.88 22.49 4.49
CA CYS A 177 -14.81 21.60 4.03
C CYS A 177 -13.96 21.07 5.18
N TYR A 178 -13.54 19.80 5.05
CA TYR A 178 -12.67 19.14 6.01
C TYR A 178 -11.48 18.47 5.29
N PRO A 179 -10.25 18.57 5.79
CA PRO A 179 -9.78 19.39 6.93
C PRO A 179 -9.50 20.88 6.57
N VAL A 180 -9.54 21.23 5.30
CA VAL A 180 -9.27 22.59 4.79
C VAL A 180 -10.18 22.90 3.61
N SER A 181 -10.43 24.21 3.38
CA SER A 181 -11.38 24.69 2.38
C SER A 181 -10.79 24.88 0.98
N GLU A 182 -9.49 24.85 0.82
CA GLU A 182 -8.84 25.16 -0.46
C GLU A 182 -7.50 24.44 -0.66
N PHE A 183 -7.16 24.26 -1.93
CA PHE A 183 -5.86 23.80 -2.39
C PHE A 183 -4.91 24.98 -2.46
N ASN A 184 -3.97 25.04 -1.53
CA ASN A 184 -3.01 26.13 -1.38
C ASN A 184 -1.60 25.57 -1.11
N GLU A 185 -0.61 26.45 -1.00
CA GLU A 185 0.79 26.10 -0.74
C GLU A 185 0.95 25.14 0.45
N ARG A 186 0.25 25.41 1.55
CA ARG A 186 0.30 24.54 2.75
C ARG A 186 -0.14 23.10 2.42
N THR A 187 -1.21 22.94 1.65
CA THR A 187 -1.72 21.61 1.30
C THR A 187 -0.84 20.89 0.29
N VAL A 188 -0.22 21.62 -0.63
CA VAL A 188 0.80 21.07 -1.55
C VAL A 188 2.00 20.59 -0.76
N MET A 189 2.54 21.42 0.15
CA MET A 189 3.69 21.05 0.97
C MET A 189 3.40 19.91 1.94
N TRP A 190 2.16 19.75 2.43
CA TRP A 190 1.78 18.57 3.23
C TRP A 190 1.96 17.27 2.42
N ASP A 191 1.47 17.24 1.19
CA ASP A 191 1.53 16.05 0.34
C ASP A 191 2.98 15.76 -0.11
N LEU A 192 3.79 16.79 -0.44
CA LEU A 192 5.20 16.66 -0.78
C LEU A 192 6.05 16.20 0.42
N ASN A 193 5.79 16.74 1.62
CA ASN A 193 6.44 16.27 2.84
C ASN A 193 6.01 14.84 3.21
N TYR A 194 4.76 14.46 2.92
CA TYR A 194 4.32 13.09 3.10
C TYR A 194 5.10 12.11 2.21
N PHE A 195 5.37 12.48 0.95
CA PHE A 195 6.29 11.75 0.08
C PHE A 195 7.70 11.70 0.66
N LYS A 196 8.26 12.84 1.08
CA LYS A 196 9.63 12.93 1.63
C LYS A 196 9.81 12.02 2.85
N TYR A 197 8.92 12.13 3.85
CA TYR A 197 9.10 11.42 5.12
C TYR A 197 8.59 9.98 5.11
N CYS A 198 7.47 9.70 4.45
CA CYS A 198 6.88 8.36 4.46
C CYS A 198 7.43 7.46 3.36
N PHE A 199 7.95 8.03 2.26
CA PHE A 199 8.50 7.23 1.17
C PHE A 199 10.02 7.33 1.10
N LEU A 200 10.61 8.50 0.79
CA LEU A 200 12.06 8.61 0.61
C LEU A 200 12.85 8.20 1.86
N LYS A 201 12.50 8.71 3.03
CA LYS A 201 13.12 8.29 4.30
C LYS A 201 12.79 6.83 4.63
N GLY A 202 11.59 6.37 4.27
CA GLY A 202 11.14 4.99 4.48
C GLY A 202 11.93 3.94 3.68
N VAL A 203 12.40 4.28 2.47
CA VAL A 203 13.26 3.41 1.65
C VAL A 203 14.75 3.58 1.94
N GLY A 204 15.12 4.54 2.80
CA GLY A 204 16.50 4.73 3.25
C GLY A 204 17.41 5.41 2.23
N VAL A 205 16.88 6.15 1.26
CA VAL A 205 17.67 6.94 0.31
C VAL A 205 18.15 8.23 0.98
N GLU A 206 19.43 8.53 0.85
CA GLU A 206 20.01 9.79 1.30
C GLU A 206 19.83 10.87 0.24
N PHE A 207 19.46 12.08 0.66
CA PHE A 207 19.29 13.23 -0.24
C PHE A 207 19.60 14.53 0.47
N ASN A 208 19.93 15.56 -0.29
CA ASN A 208 20.08 16.91 0.21
C ASN A 208 18.68 17.54 0.38
N GLU A 209 18.31 17.82 1.63
CA GLU A 209 16.99 18.34 1.96
C GLU A 209 16.75 19.73 1.33
N GLY A 210 17.76 20.62 1.32
CA GLY A 210 17.61 21.96 0.75
C GLY A 210 17.33 21.93 -0.76
N LEU A 211 18.09 21.13 -1.52
CA LEU A 211 17.85 21.00 -2.96
C LEU A 211 16.47 20.40 -3.29
N LEU A 212 16.00 19.47 -2.47
CA LEU A 212 14.68 18.88 -2.64
C LEU A 212 13.58 19.89 -2.31
N GLU A 213 13.74 20.66 -1.22
CA GLU A 213 12.77 21.68 -0.82
C GLU A 213 12.70 22.83 -1.83
N ASP A 214 13.83 23.27 -2.41
CA ASP A 214 13.84 24.26 -3.50
C ASP A 214 13.00 23.81 -4.71
N GLU A 215 13.03 22.51 -5.04
CA GLU A 215 12.19 21.97 -6.11
C GLU A 215 10.73 21.79 -5.68
N PHE A 216 10.46 21.51 -4.40
CA PHE A 216 9.11 21.46 -3.86
C PHE A 216 8.44 22.83 -3.84
N ASP A 217 9.14 23.89 -3.45
CA ASP A 217 8.66 25.27 -3.49
C ASP A 217 8.35 25.71 -4.93
N ARG A 218 9.25 25.36 -5.86
CA ARG A 218 9.02 25.58 -7.29
C ARG A 218 7.79 24.85 -7.80
N MET A 219 7.61 23.58 -7.40
CA MET A 219 6.42 22.79 -7.76
C MET A 219 5.16 23.42 -7.20
N ALA A 220 5.15 23.83 -5.94
CA ALA A 220 4.01 24.50 -5.32
C ALA A 220 3.64 25.79 -6.07
N THR A 221 4.63 26.62 -6.39
CA THR A 221 4.43 27.84 -7.18
C THR A 221 3.79 27.56 -8.54
N LEU A 222 4.28 26.55 -9.26
CA LEU A 222 3.76 26.17 -10.58
C LEU A 222 2.33 25.61 -10.50
N LEU A 223 2.04 24.72 -9.54
CA LEU A 223 0.71 24.15 -9.36
C LEU A 223 -0.35 25.18 -8.98
N LEU A 224 0.05 26.25 -8.30
CA LEU A 224 -0.85 27.32 -7.86
C LEU A 224 -0.96 28.47 -8.87
N SER A 225 -0.12 28.48 -9.94
CA SER A 225 -0.09 29.56 -10.94
C SER A 225 -1.36 29.63 -11.81
N ASP A 226 -2.13 28.55 -11.87
CA ASP A 226 -3.37 28.46 -12.64
C ASP A 226 -4.44 27.73 -11.79
N ASN A 227 -5.11 28.50 -10.90
CA ASN A 227 -6.09 27.98 -9.97
C ASN A 227 -7.47 28.60 -10.26
N ASP A 228 -8.37 27.78 -10.82
CA ASP A 228 -9.73 28.17 -11.18
C ASP A 228 -10.66 28.35 -9.98
N ASN A 229 -10.27 27.94 -8.78
CA ASN A 229 -11.10 27.94 -7.57
C ASN A 229 -12.44 27.20 -7.72
N VAL A 230 -12.46 26.16 -8.54
CA VAL A 230 -13.63 25.28 -8.71
C VAL A 230 -13.71 24.25 -7.58
N PHE A 231 -14.72 23.40 -7.58
CA PHE A 231 -14.76 22.27 -6.67
C PHE A 231 -13.72 21.24 -7.08
N LEU A 232 -12.75 20.98 -6.22
CA LEU A 232 -11.76 19.92 -6.33
C LEU A 232 -12.22 18.74 -5.48
N TYR A 233 -12.49 17.62 -6.13
CA TYR A 233 -13.01 16.39 -5.50
C TYR A 233 -11.98 15.71 -4.60
N ARG A 234 -10.68 15.79 -4.99
CA ARG A 234 -9.48 15.22 -4.39
C ARG A 234 -9.28 13.72 -4.67
N ASP A 235 -10.27 12.91 -4.44
CA ASP A 235 -10.19 11.45 -4.61
C ASP A 235 -11.06 10.94 -5.78
N PHE A 236 -11.09 11.72 -6.89
CA PHE A 236 -11.77 11.34 -8.12
C PHE A 236 -11.04 10.19 -8.80
N GLN A 237 -11.41 8.97 -8.45
CA GLN A 237 -10.80 7.72 -8.89
C GLN A 237 -11.88 6.68 -9.22
N SER A 238 -11.56 5.74 -10.12
CA SER A 238 -12.52 4.71 -10.57
C SER A 238 -13.07 3.82 -9.44
N ARG A 239 -12.35 3.65 -8.35
CA ARG A 239 -12.83 2.92 -7.16
C ARG A 239 -13.90 3.70 -6.38
N ASN A 240 -13.93 5.03 -6.52
CA ASN A 240 -14.86 5.94 -5.85
C ASN A 240 -16.04 6.33 -6.76
N VAL A 241 -16.25 5.59 -7.85
CA VAL A 241 -17.39 5.70 -8.74
C VAL A 241 -18.13 4.37 -8.71
N MET A 242 -19.35 4.37 -8.18
CA MET A 242 -20.24 3.21 -8.22
C MET A 242 -21.04 3.20 -9.52
N LEU A 243 -21.43 2.02 -9.97
CA LEU A 243 -22.30 1.88 -11.15
C LEU A 243 -23.71 1.50 -10.68
N LYS A 244 -24.60 2.49 -10.68
CA LYS A 244 -26.01 2.30 -10.41
C LYS A 244 -26.76 2.24 -11.74
N ASP A 245 -27.40 1.12 -12.02
CA ASP A 245 -28.10 0.88 -13.30
C ASP A 245 -27.21 1.17 -14.54
N GLY A 246 -25.91 0.87 -14.43
CA GLY A 246 -24.91 1.13 -15.47
C GLY A 246 -24.47 2.60 -15.62
N ALA A 247 -24.95 3.50 -14.76
CA ALA A 247 -24.57 4.91 -14.75
C ALA A 247 -23.61 5.24 -13.60
N PRO A 248 -22.63 6.15 -13.78
CA PRO A 248 -21.72 6.58 -12.73
C PRO A 248 -22.45 7.28 -11.57
N CYS A 249 -22.15 6.88 -10.34
CA CYS A 249 -22.60 7.51 -9.11
C CYS A 249 -21.39 7.73 -8.20
N PHE A 250 -21.17 8.95 -7.75
CA PHE A 250 -19.92 9.39 -7.11
C PHE A 250 -19.98 9.27 -5.58
N ILE A 251 -18.92 8.73 -4.96
CA ILE A 251 -18.77 8.55 -3.51
C ILE A 251 -17.39 9.01 -3.05
N ASP A 252 -17.19 9.17 -1.74
CA ASP A 252 -15.88 9.54 -1.13
C ASP A 252 -15.42 10.98 -1.46
N PHE A 253 -16.38 11.91 -1.59
CA PHE A 253 -16.14 13.31 -1.95
C PHE A 253 -15.97 14.27 -0.76
N GLN A 254 -16.05 13.80 0.47
CA GLN A 254 -16.00 14.64 1.69
C GLN A 254 -14.66 15.35 1.91
N GLY A 255 -13.59 14.90 1.24
CA GLY A 255 -12.30 15.60 1.21
C GLY A 255 -12.27 16.79 0.23
N GLY A 256 -13.38 17.06 -0.45
CA GLY A 256 -13.50 18.10 -1.45
C GLY A 256 -13.27 19.51 -0.90
N ARG A 257 -12.77 20.40 -1.75
CA ARG A 257 -12.38 21.78 -1.43
C ARG A 257 -12.35 22.65 -2.67
N ARG A 258 -11.97 23.92 -2.55
CA ARG A 258 -11.65 24.75 -3.72
C ARG A 258 -10.30 24.37 -4.30
N GLY A 259 -10.15 24.40 -5.63
CA GLY A 259 -8.88 24.12 -6.28
C GLY A 259 -8.92 24.25 -7.79
N PRO A 260 -7.81 23.84 -8.46
CA PRO A 260 -7.68 23.91 -9.91
C PRO A 260 -8.40 22.76 -10.61
N ILE A 261 -8.72 22.96 -11.89
CA ILE A 261 -9.38 21.95 -12.73
C ILE A 261 -8.52 20.70 -12.99
N TYR A 262 -7.23 20.81 -12.88
CA TYR A 262 -6.27 19.77 -13.32
C TYR A 262 -6.14 18.59 -12.37
N TYR A 263 -6.28 18.84 -11.05
CA TYR A 263 -5.97 17.86 -10.01
C TYR A 263 -6.76 16.55 -10.15
N ASP A 264 -8.08 16.66 -10.33
CA ASP A 264 -8.96 15.50 -10.39
C ASP A 264 -8.82 14.75 -11.73
N VAL A 265 -8.56 15.47 -12.82
CA VAL A 265 -8.22 14.88 -14.11
C VAL A 265 -6.94 14.05 -13.97
N ALA A 266 -5.89 14.63 -13.40
CA ALA A 266 -4.63 13.92 -13.12
C ALA A 266 -4.84 12.69 -12.22
N SER A 267 -5.69 12.83 -11.20
CA SER A 267 -6.06 11.74 -10.29
C SER A 267 -6.75 10.60 -11.02
N PHE A 268 -7.64 10.89 -11.98
CA PHE A 268 -8.42 9.88 -12.69
C PHE A 268 -7.59 9.17 -13.77
N VAL A 269 -6.90 9.92 -14.62
CA VAL A 269 -6.12 9.32 -15.72
C VAL A 269 -4.77 8.71 -15.26
N GLY A 270 -4.24 9.18 -14.12
CA GLY A 270 -2.93 8.76 -13.59
C GLY A 270 -2.97 7.59 -12.60
N GLN A 271 -4.08 6.84 -12.51
CA GLN A 271 -4.20 5.70 -11.59
C GLN A 271 -3.29 4.54 -12.02
N ALA A 272 -2.14 4.35 -11.36
CA ALA A 272 -1.18 3.29 -11.69
C ALA A 272 -1.81 1.88 -11.70
N ARG A 273 -2.75 1.63 -10.79
CA ARG A 273 -3.46 0.33 -10.70
C ARG A 273 -4.53 0.13 -11.78
N ALA A 274 -5.03 1.22 -12.38
CA ALA A 274 -6.06 1.11 -13.41
C ALA A 274 -5.50 0.66 -14.76
N LYS A 275 -4.18 0.80 -14.98
CA LYS A 275 -3.45 0.36 -16.17
C LYS A 275 -4.11 0.84 -17.48
N TYR A 276 -4.63 2.06 -17.48
CA TYR A 276 -5.24 2.64 -18.68
C TYR A 276 -4.23 2.71 -19.82
N THR A 277 -4.68 2.33 -21.03
CA THR A 277 -3.86 2.46 -22.23
C THR A 277 -3.77 3.93 -22.67
N PRO A 278 -2.73 4.33 -23.42
CA PRO A 278 -2.62 5.68 -23.96
C PRO A 278 -3.85 6.13 -24.76
N GLU A 279 -4.46 5.21 -25.51
CA GLU A 279 -5.66 5.46 -26.31
C GLU A 279 -6.87 5.78 -25.40
N ALA A 280 -7.06 4.98 -24.33
CA ALA A 280 -8.13 5.22 -23.37
C ALA A 280 -7.91 6.55 -22.63
N VAL A 281 -6.66 6.88 -22.26
CA VAL A 281 -6.33 8.19 -21.66
C VAL A 281 -6.62 9.33 -22.62
N GLY A 282 -6.22 9.20 -23.89
CA GLY A 282 -6.51 10.21 -24.92
C GLY A 282 -8.02 10.45 -25.10
N ALA A 283 -8.80 9.37 -25.17
CA ALA A 283 -10.26 9.45 -25.27
C ALA A 283 -10.89 10.13 -24.05
N MET A 284 -10.46 9.77 -22.84
CA MET A 284 -10.92 10.39 -21.59
C MET A 284 -10.60 11.90 -21.55
N LEU A 285 -9.41 12.30 -21.94
CA LEU A 285 -9.01 13.71 -21.98
C LEU A 285 -9.82 14.49 -23.01
N GLY A 286 -10.09 13.90 -24.19
CA GLY A 286 -11.00 14.46 -25.17
C GLY A 286 -12.39 14.72 -24.59
N ALA A 287 -13.00 13.69 -23.99
CA ALA A 287 -14.32 13.77 -23.39
C ALA A 287 -14.39 14.80 -22.23
N TYR A 288 -13.32 14.91 -21.43
CA TYR A 288 -13.24 15.93 -20.39
C TYR A 288 -13.19 17.35 -20.98
N LEU A 289 -12.32 17.59 -21.96
CA LEU A 289 -12.15 18.91 -22.57
C LEU A 289 -13.41 19.36 -23.35
N ASP A 290 -14.08 18.42 -23.99
CA ASP A 290 -15.35 18.71 -24.67
C ASP A 290 -16.44 19.12 -23.67
N ALA A 291 -16.58 18.41 -22.55
CA ALA A 291 -17.51 18.79 -21.48
C ALA A 291 -17.09 20.09 -20.77
N LEU A 292 -15.77 20.33 -20.58
CA LEU A 292 -15.26 21.55 -19.98
C LEU A 292 -15.56 22.79 -20.83
N SER A 293 -15.61 22.63 -22.15
CA SER A 293 -15.90 23.74 -23.09
C SER A 293 -17.26 24.44 -22.85
N GLU A 294 -18.19 23.76 -22.16
CA GLU A 294 -19.47 24.37 -21.75
C GLU A 294 -19.29 25.43 -20.65
N TYR A 295 -18.20 25.38 -19.90
CA TYR A 295 -17.93 26.23 -18.73
C TYR A 295 -16.80 27.21 -18.94
N LYS A 296 -15.73 26.76 -19.61
CA LYS A 296 -14.49 27.52 -19.78
C LYS A 296 -13.79 27.12 -21.06
N SER A 297 -13.35 28.13 -21.83
CA SER A 297 -12.38 27.91 -22.91
C SER A 297 -10.99 27.75 -22.33
N VAL A 298 -10.25 26.74 -22.76
CA VAL A 298 -8.88 26.48 -22.34
C VAL A 298 -7.97 26.30 -23.54
N ASP A 299 -6.73 26.78 -23.43
CA ASP A 299 -5.66 26.43 -24.34
C ASP A 299 -5.25 24.96 -24.08
N ARG A 300 -5.38 24.13 -25.11
CA ARG A 300 -5.12 22.68 -25.00
C ARG A 300 -3.63 22.38 -24.72
N GLU A 301 -2.71 23.19 -25.24
CA GLU A 301 -1.28 23.01 -24.99
C GLU A 301 -0.94 23.35 -23.54
N ARG A 302 -1.40 24.52 -23.07
CA ARG A 302 -1.26 24.92 -21.67
C ARG A 302 -1.90 23.93 -20.72
N PHE A 303 -3.09 23.42 -21.05
CA PHE A 303 -3.77 22.38 -20.28
C PHE A 303 -2.91 21.12 -20.16
N GLY A 304 -2.33 20.66 -21.27
CA GLY A 304 -1.43 19.50 -21.29
C GLY A 304 -0.21 19.69 -20.39
N GLN A 305 0.46 20.85 -20.46
CA GLN A 305 1.60 21.17 -19.62
C GLN A 305 1.24 21.15 -18.12
N MET A 306 0.14 21.79 -17.75
CA MET A 306 -0.32 21.77 -16.35
C MET A 306 -0.72 20.36 -15.89
N LEU A 307 -1.38 19.60 -16.75
CA LEU A 307 -1.76 18.21 -16.44
C LEU A 307 -0.55 17.32 -16.13
N VAL A 308 0.56 17.47 -16.86
CA VAL A 308 1.83 16.76 -16.57
C VAL A 308 2.32 17.11 -15.16
N LEU A 309 2.32 18.39 -14.76
CA LEU A 309 2.72 18.83 -13.43
C LEU A 309 1.82 18.22 -12.33
N PHE A 310 0.50 18.24 -12.52
CA PHE A 310 -0.44 17.65 -11.57
C PHE A 310 -0.33 16.11 -11.53
N ARG A 311 -0.01 15.45 -12.63
CA ARG A 311 0.26 14.00 -12.63
C ARG A 311 1.52 13.66 -11.84
N ILE A 312 2.60 14.44 -11.99
CA ILE A 312 3.82 14.30 -11.18
C ILE A 312 3.47 14.46 -9.70
N PHE A 313 2.80 15.55 -9.33
CA PHE A 313 2.39 15.82 -7.95
C PHE A 313 1.53 14.68 -7.35
N ARG A 314 0.54 14.20 -8.10
CA ARG A 314 -0.32 13.09 -7.66
C ARG A 314 0.44 11.77 -7.48
N LEU A 315 1.44 11.49 -8.29
CA LEU A 315 2.30 10.32 -8.14
C LEU A 315 3.18 10.43 -6.90
N LEU A 316 3.72 11.62 -6.59
CA LEU A 316 4.45 11.86 -5.35
C LEU A 316 3.56 11.63 -4.12
N GLN A 317 2.35 12.17 -4.12
CA GLN A 317 1.37 11.95 -3.05
C GLN A 317 1.03 10.46 -2.89
N ASN A 318 0.80 9.74 -4.00
CA ASN A 318 0.53 8.30 -3.99
C ASN A 318 1.72 7.51 -3.43
N LEU A 319 2.95 7.85 -3.81
CA LEU A 319 4.16 7.22 -3.27
C LEU A 319 4.30 7.47 -1.77
N GLY A 320 3.96 8.66 -1.26
CA GLY A 320 3.86 8.93 0.18
C GLY A 320 2.89 7.97 0.87
N THR A 321 1.69 7.78 0.29
CA THR A 321 0.68 6.84 0.79
C THR A 321 1.19 5.39 0.72
N TYR A 322 1.85 5.00 -0.36
CA TYR A 322 2.40 3.65 -0.52
C TYR A 322 3.56 3.40 0.45
N GLY A 323 4.38 4.43 0.72
CA GLY A 323 5.40 4.39 1.76
C GLY A 323 4.79 4.13 3.14
N TYR A 324 3.85 4.96 3.55
CA TYR A 324 3.20 4.80 4.86
C TYR A 324 2.46 3.46 4.99
N ARG A 325 1.52 3.19 4.09
CA ARG A 325 0.70 1.96 4.15
C ARG A 325 1.49 0.70 3.84
N GLY A 326 2.44 0.76 2.89
CA GLY A 326 3.24 -0.38 2.45
C GLY A 326 4.40 -0.68 3.38
N LEU A 327 5.27 0.30 3.64
CA LEU A 327 6.51 0.08 4.38
C LEU A 327 6.29 0.10 5.90
N PHE A 328 5.49 1.06 6.44
CA PHE A 328 5.25 1.16 7.88
C PHE A 328 4.10 0.27 8.35
N GLU A 329 2.92 0.28 7.69
CA GLU A 329 1.79 -0.60 8.02
C GLU A 329 1.92 -2.02 7.44
N ARG A 330 2.94 -2.30 6.62
CA ARG A 330 3.25 -3.60 5.98
C ARG A 330 2.12 -4.17 5.13
N LYS A 331 1.33 -3.32 4.49
CA LYS A 331 0.25 -3.74 3.59
C LYS A 331 0.80 -4.05 2.19
N LYS A 332 0.91 -5.33 1.86
CA LYS A 332 1.51 -5.87 0.62
C LYS A 332 1.02 -5.18 -0.66
N ALA A 333 -0.29 -4.99 -0.79
CA ALA A 333 -0.89 -4.38 -1.98
C ALA A 333 -0.38 -2.95 -2.30
N PHE A 334 0.06 -2.20 -1.28
CA PHE A 334 0.65 -0.87 -1.48
C PHE A 334 2.10 -0.95 -1.94
N VAL A 335 2.89 -1.88 -1.36
CA VAL A 335 4.27 -2.14 -1.80
C VAL A 335 4.32 -2.55 -3.27
N GLU A 336 3.43 -3.45 -3.69
CA GLU A 336 3.32 -3.93 -5.08
C GLU A 336 2.96 -2.82 -6.08
N SER A 337 2.42 -1.70 -5.60
CA SER A 337 2.06 -0.55 -6.45
C SER A 337 3.22 0.42 -6.69
N ILE A 338 4.29 0.36 -5.88
CA ILE A 338 5.41 1.29 -5.94
C ILE A 338 6.17 1.23 -7.28
N PRO A 339 6.54 0.05 -7.82
CA PRO A 339 7.30 0.00 -9.08
C PRO A 339 6.57 0.65 -10.25
N ALA A 340 5.26 0.43 -10.38
CA ALA A 340 4.46 1.03 -11.44
C ALA A 340 4.37 2.56 -11.29
N ALA A 341 4.21 3.06 -10.06
CA ALA A 341 4.17 4.49 -9.79
C ALA A 341 5.54 5.17 -10.06
N LEU A 342 6.64 4.53 -9.68
CA LEU A 342 8.00 5.01 -9.98
C LEU A 342 8.27 5.05 -11.48
N SER A 343 7.85 4.03 -12.22
CA SER A 343 8.01 4.00 -13.68
C SER A 343 7.27 5.16 -14.36
N GLN A 344 6.00 5.39 -13.99
CA GLN A 344 5.21 6.51 -14.51
C GLN A 344 5.82 7.86 -14.11
N LEU A 345 6.25 8.00 -12.86
CA LEU A 345 6.89 9.24 -12.38
C LEU A 345 8.19 9.53 -13.13
N SER A 346 9.01 8.51 -13.35
CA SER A 346 10.27 8.64 -14.12
C SER A 346 10.02 9.11 -15.56
N GLN A 347 8.97 8.57 -16.21
CA GLN A 347 8.59 8.99 -17.56
C GLN A 347 8.16 10.46 -17.59
N LEU A 348 7.26 10.88 -16.69
CA LEU A 348 6.80 12.26 -16.65
C LEU A 348 7.90 13.26 -16.25
N LEU A 349 8.81 12.89 -15.36
CA LEU A 349 9.96 13.73 -15.00
C LEU A 349 10.98 13.85 -16.14
N ALA A 350 10.99 12.91 -17.10
CA ALA A 350 11.80 13.03 -18.30
C ALA A 350 11.22 14.04 -19.32
N GLU A 351 9.92 14.32 -19.27
CA GLU A 351 9.23 15.29 -20.13
C GLU A 351 9.41 16.74 -19.66
N VAL A 352 9.93 16.96 -18.44
CA VAL A 352 10.08 18.30 -17.85
C VAL A 352 11.49 18.52 -17.31
N ASP A 353 12.06 19.71 -17.53
CA ASP A 353 13.42 20.06 -17.07
C ASP A 353 13.45 20.79 -15.71
N MET A 354 12.27 21.06 -15.14
CA MET A 354 12.13 21.91 -13.95
C MET A 354 12.56 21.24 -12.64
N PHE A 355 12.66 19.89 -12.60
CA PHE A 355 12.92 19.09 -11.40
C PHE A 355 14.10 18.11 -11.58
N PRO A 356 15.31 18.59 -11.90
CA PRO A 356 16.46 17.72 -12.17
C PRO A 356 16.91 16.94 -10.93
N TYR A 357 16.82 17.53 -9.74
CA TYR A 357 17.23 16.87 -8.50
C TYR A 357 16.25 15.75 -8.11
N LEU A 358 14.95 16.02 -8.16
CA LEU A 358 13.90 15.02 -7.92
C LEU A 358 13.99 13.86 -8.94
N ARG A 359 14.26 14.17 -10.21
CA ARG A 359 14.50 13.16 -11.27
C ARG A 359 15.67 12.25 -10.92
N GLY A 360 16.77 12.81 -10.39
CA GLY A 360 17.93 12.06 -9.91
C GLY A 360 17.55 11.09 -8.78
N ILE A 361 16.86 11.59 -7.74
CA ILE A 361 16.38 10.79 -6.62
C ILE A 361 15.45 9.65 -7.08
N VAL A 362 14.47 9.95 -7.92
CA VAL A 362 13.52 8.94 -8.43
C VAL A 362 14.25 7.86 -9.25
N THR A 363 15.28 8.25 -10.02
CA THR A 363 16.12 7.30 -10.77
C THR A 363 16.89 6.37 -9.83
N GLU A 364 17.45 6.90 -8.74
CA GLU A 364 18.15 6.12 -7.71
C GLU A 364 17.22 5.15 -7.01
N VAL A 365 16.07 5.66 -6.53
CA VAL A 365 15.04 4.84 -5.87
C VAL A 365 14.56 3.70 -6.77
N SER A 366 14.36 3.97 -8.06
CA SER A 366 13.88 2.96 -9.02
C SER A 366 14.86 1.80 -9.22
N ARG A 367 16.13 1.99 -8.88
CA ARG A 367 17.19 0.97 -8.97
C ARG A 367 17.35 0.16 -7.70
N LEU A 368 16.65 0.51 -6.61
CA LEU A 368 16.73 -0.25 -5.37
C LEU A 368 16.26 -1.70 -5.60
N PRO A 369 17.01 -2.71 -5.11
CA PRO A 369 16.67 -4.12 -5.35
C PRO A 369 15.24 -4.51 -4.94
N MET A 370 14.68 -3.83 -3.95
CA MET A 370 13.32 -4.04 -3.48
C MET A 370 12.23 -3.63 -4.49
N PHE A 371 12.56 -2.79 -5.49
CA PHE A 371 11.64 -2.28 -6.50
C PHE A 371 11.94 -2.80 -7.92
N VAL A 372 13.14 -3.34 -8.14
CA VAL A 372 13.48 -3.99 -9.42
C VAL A 372 12.74 -5.31 -9.49
N ARG A 373 11.68 -5.38 -10.28
CA ARG A 373 11.08 -6.67 -10.66
C ARG A 373 12.00 -7.33 -11.68
N GLU A 374 12.87 -8.24 -11.23
CA GLU A 374 13.29 -9.29 -12.14
C GLU A 374 12.04 -10.04 -12.61
N GLU A 375 11.89 -10.27 -13.92
CA GLU A 375 10.87 -11.19 -14.44
C GLU A 375 11.21 -12.59 -13.93
N ARG A 376 10.67 -12.94 -12.77
CA ARG A 376 10.89 -14.23 -12.13
C ARG A 376 10.04 -15.26 -12.87
N LYS A 377 10.61 -15.87 -13.89
CA LYS A 377 10.05 -17.07 -14.50
C LYS A 377 10.35 -18.26 -13.58
N GLY A 378 9.35 -18.71 -12.82
CA GLY A 378 9.46 -19.87 -11.93
C GLY A 378 9.77 -19.54 -10.47
N LEU A 379 9.93 -20.59 -9.66
CA LEU A 379 10.23 -20.49 -8.24
C LEU A 379 11.70 -20.09 -8.03
N THR A 380 11.94 -19.07 -7.20
CA THR A 380 13.27 -18.72 -6.67
C THR A 380 13.34 -19.09 -5.20
N VAL A 381 14.40 -19.77 -4.80
CA VAL A 381 14.70 -20.13 -3.40
C VAL A 381 15.87 -19.30 -2.91
N ASP A 382 15.64 -18.37 -1.98
CA ASP A 382 16.67 -17.54 -1.37
C ASP A 382 17.21 -18.26 -0.13
N VAL A 383 18.46 -18.72 -0.19
CA VAL A 383 19.14 -19.40 0.93
C VAL A 383 20.13 -18.47 1.57
N MET A 384 19.95 -18.19 2.87
CA MET A 384 20.78 -17.21 3.58
C MET A 384 21.49 -17.80 4.78
N SER A 385 22.78 -17.48 4.96
CA SER A 385 23.45 -17.68 6.24
C SER A 385 23.54 -16.37 7.04
N PHE A 386 23.26 -16.42 8.34
CA PHE A 386 23.23 -15.24 9.19
C PHE A 386 23.74 -15.47 10.62
N SER A 387 24.00 -14.38 11.33
CA SER A 387 24.37 -14.37 12.75
C SER A 387 23.17 -13.96 13.61
N TYR A 388 22.79 -14.77 14.60
CA TYR A 388 21.77 -14.40 15.58
C TYR A 388 22.09 -13.11 16.35
N LYS A 389 23.39 -12.73 16.45
CA LYS A 389 23.79 -11.44 17.04
C LYS A 389 23.37 -10.23 16.21
N ARG A 390 23.09 -10.42 14.92
CA ARG A 390 22.66 -9.38 13.97
C ARG A 390 21.15 -9.40 13.67
N GLY A 391 20.44 -10.38 14.21
CA GLY A 391 19.01 -10.60 13.94
C GLY A 391 18.77 -11.59 12.80
N ILE A 392 17.50 -12.02 12.71
CA ILE A 392 17.02 -12.87 11.61
C ILE A 392 16.82 -11.99 10.37
N PRO A 393 17.27 -12.43 9.18
CA PRO A 393 17.05 -11.70 7.94
C PRO A 393 15.54 -11.47 7.66
N ASP A 394 15.20 -10.27 7.22
CA ASP A 394 13.84 -9.96 6.75
C ASP A 394 13.57 -10.62 5.40
N ASP A 395 12.32 -11.05 5.20
CA ASP A 395 11.84 -11.51 3.89
C ASP A 395 11.39 -10.32 3.04
N HIS A 396 12.16 -10.03 1.99
CA HIS A 396 11.87 -8.95 1.05
C HIS A 396 10.91 -9.36 -0.08
N SER A 397 10.51 -10.64 -0.17
CA SER A 397 9.56 -11.12 -1.17
C SER A 397 8.12 -10.66 -0.91
N GLY A 398 7.84 -10.24 0.33
CA GLY A 398 6.50 -9.89 0.79
C GLY A 398 5.60 -11.10 1.08
N ASN A 399 6.12 -12.33 1.00
CA ASN A 399 5.37 -13.55 1.33
C ASN A 399 5.34 -13.85 2.84
N GLY A 400 6.12 -13.12 3.63
CA GLY A 400 6.07 -13.19 5.09
C GLY A 400 6.85 -14.32 5.72
N GLY A 401 7.86 -14.87 5.03
CA GLY A 401 8.76 -15.80 5.65
C GLY A 401 9.14 -17.04 4.84
N GLY A 402 9.55 -18.05 5.56
CA GLY A 402 10.08 -19.31 5.08
C GLY A 402 10.68 -20.07 6.26
N PHE A 403 11.77 -20.76 6.05
CA PHE A 403 12.44 -21.48 7.11
C PHE A 403 13.52 -20.65 7.79
N VAL A 404 13.64 -20.81 9.12
CA VAL A 404 14.76 -20.32 9.91
C VAL A 404 15.32 -21.48 10.70
N PHE A 405 16.40 -22.08 10.22
CA PHE A 405 17.08 -23.21 10.86
C PHE A 405 18.13 -22.72 11.85
N ASP A 406 18.03 -23.19 13.10
CA ASP A 406 19.00 -22.89 14.15
C ASP A 406 20.15 -23.91 14.14
N CYS A 407 21.26 -23.53 13.53
CA CYS A 407 22.46 -24.38 13.43
C CYS A 407 23.31 -24.37 14.71
N ARG A 408 22.86 -23.77 15.84
CA ARG A 408 23.65 -23.70 17.07
C ARG A 408 23.78 -25.02 17.80
N ALA A 409 22.89 -25.98 17.54
CA ALA A 409 22.96 -27.34 18.06
C ALA A 409 24.11 -28.16 17.46
N ILE A 410 24.60 -27.79 16.28
CA ILE A 410 25.75 -28.44 15.62
C ILE A 410 27.04 -28.09 16.36
N HIS A 411 27.97 -29.05 16.48
CA HIS A 411 29.27 -28.83 17.13
C HIS A 411 30.02 -27.66 16.47
N ASN A 412 30.55 -26.75 17.29
CA ASN A 412 31.06 -25.45 16.83
C ASN A 412 32.59 -25.49 16.57
N PRO A 413 33.04 -25.49 15.31
CA PRO A 413 34.47 -25.43 15.00
C PRO A 413 35.13 -24.13 15.50
N GLY A 414 34.41 -23.02 15.58
CA GLY A 414 34.94 -21.75 16.06
C GLY A 414 35.38 -21.71 17.53
N ARG A 415 35.21 -22.80 18.30
CA ARG A 415 35.79 -22.96 19.62
C ARG A 415 37.29 -23.27 19.58
N TYR A 416 37.79 -23.72 18.44
CA TYR A 416 39.17 -24.18 18.27
C TYR A 416 39.99 -23.19 17.44
N GLU A 417 41.20 -22.87 17.88
CA GLU A 417 42.07 -21.88 17.25
C GLU A 417 42.29 -22.07 15.75
N PRO A 418 42.50 -23.29 15.21
CA PRO A 418 42.74 -23.49 13.79
C PRO A 418 41.60 -23.05 12.87
N TYR A 419 40.37 -23.00 13.39
CA TYR A 419 39.18 -22.73 12.58
C TYR A 419 38.62 -21.31 12.75
N LYS A 420 39.10 -20.53 13.74
CA LYS A 420 38.53 -19.23 14.09
C LYS A 420 38.48 -18.22 12.94
N LYS A 421 39.46 -18.27 12.05
CA LYS A 421 39.56 -17.34 10.90
C LYS A 421 38.96 -17.91 9.62
N LEU A 422 38.56 -19.16 9.60
CA LEU A 422 38.00 -19.88 8.47
C LEU A 422 36.48 -19.73 8.45
N THR A 423 35.84 -20.11 7.34
CA THR A 423 34.40 -20.10 7.13
C THR A 423 33.84 -21.52 6.92
N GLY A 424 32.56 -21.68 6.83
CA GLY A 424 31.92 -22.97 6.50
C GLY A 424 32.19 -23.45 5.07
N MET A 425 32.87 -22.67 4.23
CA MET A 425 33.25 -23.06 2.87
C MET A 425 34.71 -23.55 2.80
N ASP A 426 35.47 -23.42 3.88
CA ASP A 426 36.88 -23.83 3.90
C ASP A 426 37.02 -25.31 4.25
N GLU A 427 37.83 -26.04 3.49
CA GLU A 427 38.06 -27.50 3.59
C GLU A 427 38.29 -28.01 5.03
N PRO A 428 39.14 -27.38 5.88
CA PRO A 428 39.32 -27.85 7.24
C PRO A 428 38.06 -27.76 8.11
N VAL A 429 37.21 -26.76 7.89
CA VAL A 429 35.94 -26.57 8.59
C VAL A 429 34.88 -27.55 8.10
N ILE A 430 34.84 -27.79 6.80
CA ILE A 430 33.97 -28.81 6.18
C ILE A 430 34.27 -30.17 6.79
N LYS A 431 35.53 -30.59 6.76
CA LYS A 431 35.96 -31.87 7.31
C LYS A 431 35.64 -32.01 8.80
N PHE A 432 35.87 -30.95 9.61
CA PHE A 432 35.51 -30.96 11.03
C PHE A 432 34.00 -31.17 11.21
N LEU A 433 33.15 -30.44 10.46
CA LEU A 433 31.70 -30.55 10.58
C LEU A 433 31.20 -31.94 10.20
N GLU A 434 31.76 -32.55 9.17
CA GLU A 434 31.40 -33.89 8.68
C GLU A 434 31.87 -35.02 9.63
N THR A 435 33.03 -34.88 10.29
CA THR A 435 33.57 -35.95 11.09
C THR A 435 33.33 -35.81 12.60
N GLU A 436 33.22 -34.58 13.10
CA GLU A 436 33.15 -34.26 14.53
C GLU A 436 31.81 -33.68 14.98
N SER A 437 30.79 -33.70 14.10
CA SER A 437 29.50 -33.13 14.44
C SER A 437 28.32 -33.96 13.90
N ASN A 438 27.12 -33.63 14.34
CA ASN A 438 25.84 -34.21 13.86
C ASN A 438 25.24 -33.43 12.68
N VAL A 439 26.07 -32.81 11.85
CA VAL A 439 25.61 -31.95 10.76
C VAL A 439 24.85 -32.74 9.68
N ALA A 440 25.21 -34.00 9.47
CA ALA A 440 24.52 -34.85 8.48
C ALA A 440 23.06 -35.09 8.85
N ASP A 441 22.78 -35.49 10.10
CA ASP A 441 21.41 -35.71 10.59
C ASP A 441 20.58 -34.40 10.55
N PHE A 442 21.24 -33.29 10.88
CA PHE A 442 20.60 -31.96 10.81
C PHE A 442 20.19 -31.62 9.38
N LEU A 443 21.09 -31.83 8.41
CA LEU A 443 20.80 -31.53 7.00
C LEU A 443 19.74 -32.48 6.42
N GLU A 444 19.73 -33.75 6.75
CA GLU A 444 18.71 -34.70 6.31
C GLU A 444 17.31 -34.25 6.73
N ASN A 445 17.14 -33.86 7.99
CA ASN A 445 15.88 -33.30 8.48
C ASN A 445 15.51 -31.98 7.79
N ALA A 446 16.48 -31.07 7.60
CA ALA A 446 16.26 -29.80 6.91
C ALA A 446 15.85 -30.01 5.44
N TYR A 447 16.49 -30.95 4.73
CA TYR A 447 16.14 -31.30 3.35
C TYR A 447 14.69 -31.79 3.26
N ALA A 448 14.28 -32.71 4.11
CA ALA A 448 12.90 -33.24 4.09
C ALA A 448 11.84 -32.12 4.26
N MET A 449 12.11 -31.16 5.14
CA MET A 449 11.21 -30.02 5.36
C MET A 449 11.17 -29.04 4.17
N VAL A 450 12.34 -28.70 3.63
CA VAL A 450 12.48 -27.77 2.50
C VAL A 450 11.91 -28.38 1.23
N ASP A 451 12.19 -29.66 0.96
CA ASP A 451 11.70 -30.38 -0.21
C ASP A 451 10.18 -30.36 -0.30
N ASN A 452 9.50 -30.72 0.78
CA ASN A 452 8.03 -30.71 0.85
C ASN A 452 7.44 -29.33 0.55
N MET A 453 8.10 -28.27 1.02
CA MET A 453 7.66 -26.90 0.77
C MET A 453 7.91 -26.49 -0.69
N VAL A 454 9.08 -26.83 -1.25
CA VAL A 454 9.44 -26.51 -2.64
C VAL A 454 8.50 -27.21 -3.60
N ASP A 455 8.20 -28.51 -3.39
CA ASP A 455 7.22 -29.25 -4.18
C ASP A 455 5.85 -28.57 -4.16
N THR A 456 5.34 -28.28 -2.98
CA THR A 456 4.05 -27.59 -2.81
C THR A 456 4.03 -26.22 -3.49
N TYR A 457 5.14 -25.47 -3.43
CA TYR A 457 5.22 -24.14 -4.05
C TYR A 457 5.29 -24.21 -5.57
N LEU A 458 5.96 -25.21 -6.12
CA LEU A 458 5.96 -25.50 -7.56
C LEU A 458 4.56 -25.87 -8.07
N GLU A 459 3.86 -26.78 -7.38
CA GLU A 459 2.49 -27.18 -7.73
C GLU A 459 1.51 -26.01 -7.69
N ARG A 460 1.66 -25.09 -6.73
CA ARG A 460 0.79 -23.92 -6.53
C ARG A 460 1.21 -22.68 -7.33
N GLY A 461 2.29 -22.75 -8.09
CA GLY A 461 2.79 -21.63 -8.89
C GLY A 461 3.33 -20.46 -8.06
N PHE A 462 3.82 -20.71 -6.83
CA PHE A 462 4.48 -19.69 -6.02
C PHE A 462 5.85 -19.35 -6.60
N THR A 463 6.25 -18.08 -6.45
CA THR A 463 7.46 -17.57 -7.11
C THR A 463 8.65 -17.40 -6.19
N HIS A 464 8.47 -17.56 -4.87
CA HIS A 464 9.55 -17.28 -3.92
C HIS A 464 9.38 -18.03 -2.59
N ILE A 465 10.52 -18.51 -2.05
CA ILE A 465 10.65 -19.03 -0.68
C ILE A 465 12.01 -18.64 -0.11
N GLN A 466 12.06 -18.27 1.18
CA GLN A 466 13.28 -17.95 1.90
C GLN A 466 13.68 -19.09 2.86
N VAL A 467 14.95 -19.46 2.86
CA VAL A 467 15.53 -20.46 3.78
C VAL A 467 16.74 -19.84 4.48
N CYS A 468 16.62 -19.57 5.78
CA CYS A 468 17.67 -18.96 6.58
C CYS A 468 18.35 -19.98 7.49
N CYS A 469 19.68 -20.05 7.46
CA CYS A 469 20.51 -20.82 8.37
C CYS A 469 21.22 -19.89 9.35
N GLY A 470 20.96 -20.02 10.66
CA GLY A 470 21.52 -19.15 11.69
C GLY A 470 22.48 -19.85 12.63
N CYS A 471 23.61 -19.22 12.93
CA CYS A 471 24.45 -19.62 14.05
C CYS A 471 24.90 -18.39 14.86
N THR A 472 25.67 -18.58 15.95
CA THR A 472 26.06 -17.45 16.83
C THR A 472 26.84 -16.37 16.08
N GLY A 473 27.81 -16.76 15.24
CA GLY A 473 28.70 -15.83 14.52
C GLY A 473 28.38 -15.67 13.04
N GLY A 474 27.51 -16.51 12.45
CA GLY A 474 27.21 -16.47 11.02
C GLY A 474 28.38 -16.87 10.10
N GLN A 475 29.39 -17.61 10.62
CA GLN A 475 30.65 -17.82 9.92
C GLN A 475 30.90 -19.27 9.49
N HIS A 476 30.60 -20.25 10.33
CA HIS A 476 30.96 -21.67 10.10
C HIS A 476 29.71 -22.52 9.80
N ARG A 477 28.96 -22.93 10.82
CA ARG A 477 27.84 -23.88 10.75
C ARG A 477 26.72 -23.39 9.84
N SER A 478 26.33 -22.13 9.98
CA SER A 478 25.26 -21.53 9.14
C SER A 478 25.66 -21.42 7.68
N VAL A 479 26.92 -21.10 7.39
CA VAL A 479 27.45 -21.03 6.02
C VAL A 479 27.46 -22.43 5.40
N TYR A 480 27.99 -23.41 6.09
CA TYR A 480 28.02 -24.80 5.64
C TYR A 480 26.62 -25.33 5.35
N CYS A 481 25.66 -25.17 6.29
CA CYS A 481 24.28 -25.63 6.10
C CYS A 481 23.57 -24.90 4.94
N ALA A 482 23.79 -23.60 4.79
CA ALA A 482 23.18 -22.83 3.70
C ALA A 482 23.70 -23.31 2.34
N GLU A 483 25.01 -23.56 2.20
CA GLU A 483 25.62 -24.10 0.98
C GLU A 483 25.02 -25.46 0.58
N HIS A 484 24.91 -26.36 1.56
CA HIS A 484 24.40 -27.71 1.33
C HIS A 484 22.91 -27.71 0.97
N ILE A 485 22.08 -26.92 1.67
CA ILE A 485 20.66 -26.79 1.34
C ILE A 485 20.50 -26.16 -0.04
N ALA A 486 21.27 -25.14 -0.38
CA ALA A 486 21.18 -24.46 -1.66
C ALA A 486 21.49 -25.41 -2.84
N ARG A 487 22.57 -26.19 -2.74
CA ARG A 487 22.95 -27.18 -3.76
C ARG A 487 21.91 -28.28 -3.87
N HIS A 488 21.46 -28.83 -2.74
CA HIS A 488 20.44 -29.87 -2.71
C HIS A 488 19.17 -29.42 -3.43
N VAL A 489 18.67 -28.22 -3.15
CA VAL A 489 17.47 -27.66 -3.79
C VAL A 489 17.69 -27.42 -5.29
N ALA A 490 18.82 -26.84 -5.68
CA ALA A 490 19.14 -26.61 -7.08
C ALA A 490 19.22 -27.90 -7.88
N ASP A 491 19.91 -28.92 -7.35
CA ASP A 491 20.12 -30.21 -8.01
C ASP A 491 18.82 -31.01 -8.11
N LYS A 492 18.03 -31.03 -7.04
CA LYS A 492 16.80 -31.84 -6.98
C LYS A 492 15.66 -31.26 -7.82
N PHE A 493 15.42 -29.95 -7.72
CA PHE A 493 14.24 -29.30 -8.31
C PHE A 493 14.54 -28.50 -9.57
N GLY A 494 15.80 -28.21 -9.84
CA GLY A 494 16.19 -27.41 -11.00
C GLY A 494 15.64 -25.97 -10.98
N VAL A 495 15.33 -25.46 -9.79
CA VAL A 495 14.88 -24.10 -9.58
C VAL A 495 16.06 -23.14 -9.43
N ARG A 496 15.80 -21.84 -9.61
CA ARG A 496 16.80 -20.80 -9.34
C ARG A 496 17.03 -20.70 -7.84
N VAL A 497 18.28 -20.81 -7.40
CA VAL A 497 18.64 -20.64 -5.98
C VAL A 497 19.61 -19.48 -5.83
N VAL A 498 19.26 -18.51 -4.98
CA VAL A 498 20.12 -17.39 -4.62
C VAL A 498 20.74 -17.65 -3.25
N VAL A 499 22.04 -17.68 -3.17
CA VAL A 499 22.78 -17.89 -1.90
C VAL A 499 23.30 -16.54 -1.41
N THR A 500 23.07 -16.23 -0.13
CA THR A 500 23.57 -15.00 0.49
C THR A 500 24.19 -15.30 1.85
N HIS A 501 25.48 -15.02 2.00
CA HIS A 501 26.19 -15.09 3.28
C HIS A 501 26.32 -13.69 3.88
N LYS A 502 25.41 -13.34 4.81
CA LYS A 502 25.31 -11.98 5.39
C LYS A 502 26.59 -11.51 6.08
N MET A 503 27.32 -12.42 6.73
CA MET A 503 28.55 -12.05 7.48
C MET A 503 29.80 -11.99 6.61
N GLN A 504 29.80 -12.64 5.46
CA GLN A 504 30.87 -12.62 4.47
C GLN A 504 30.63 -11.58 3.37
N ASN A 505 29.47 -10.93 3.39
CA ASN A 505 29.02 -9.99 2.36
C ASN A 505 29.14 -10.57 0.94
N CYS A 506 28.71 -11.81 0.78
CA CYS A 506 28.80 -12.56 -0.47
C CYS A 506 27.41 -13.04 -0.89
N SER A 507 27.10 -12.86 -2.19
CA SER A 507 25.85 -13.36 -2.77
C SER A 507 26.11 -13.85 -4.21
N TYR A 508 25.49 -14.98 -4.58
CA TYR A 508 25.57 -15.57 -5.93
C TYR A 508 24.35 -16.43 -6.23
N VAL A 509 24.21 -16.81 -7.50
CA VAL A 509 23.09 -17.61 -7.99
C VAL A 509 23.58 -18.98 -8.45
N ILE A 510 22.86 -20.02 -8.07
CA ILE A 510 23.00 -21.37 -8.62
C ILE A 510 21.88 -21.54 -9.64
N GLU A 511 22.25 -21.65 -10.91
CA GLU A 511 21.33 -21.97 -12.00
C GLU A 511 21.62 -23.40 -12.48
N LYS A 512 20.57 -24.08 -12.94
CA LYS A 512 20.74 -25.43 -13.51
C LYS A 512 21.68 -25.34 -14.71
N ARG A 513 22.80 -26.06 -14.66
CA ARG A 513 23.58 -26.32 -15.89
C ARG A 513 22.70 -27.16 -16.80
N GLY A 514 22.32 -26.55 -17.95
CA GLY A 514 21.51 -27.19 -18.99
C GLY A 514 22.14 -28.46 -19.54
#